data_ed5094fa280ade918d5487b78f27ec03
#
_entry.id   ed5094fa280ade918d5487b78f27ec03
#
_cell.length_a   1.000
_cell.length_b   1.000
_cell.length_c   1.000
_cell.angle_alpha   90.00
_cell.angle_beta   90.00
_cell.angle_gamma   90.00
#
_symmetry.space_group_name_H-M   'P 1'
#
loop_
_entity.id
_entity.type
_entity.pdbx_description
1 polymer ?
#
loop_
_entity_poly.entity_id
_entity_poly.type
_entity_poly.pdbx_seq_one_letter_code
_entity_poly.pdbx_strand_id
1 'polypeptide(L)' 'MRKHHQVREGQIVRVIDGPMAGFRGEVKEVHKQTVKVAVQVYGRATPVDLAHGQIELVPKNSN' A
#
# COMPACT_ATOMS: atom_id res chain seq x y z
N MET A 1 -20.18 8.59 3.85
CA MET A 1 -19.58 8.30 3.74
C MET A 1 -18.48 8.24 3.69
N ARG A 2 -17.80 8.01 4.02
CA ARG A 2 -16.77 8.07 4.03
C ARG A 2 -16.11 7.55 3.36
N LYS A 3 -15.62 7.57 2.90
CA LYS A 3 -15.05 7.10 2.19
C LYS A 3 -13.86 7.20 2.07
N HIS A 4 -13.07 7.51 2.56
CA HIS A 4 -11.82 7.49 2.35
C HIS A 4 -11.23 6.55 2.94
N HIS A 5 -10.30 5.99 2.50
CA HIS A 5 -9.46 5.12 2.91
C HIS A 5 -8.30 5.77 3.33
N GLN A 6 -8.11 6.02 4.53
CA GLN A 6 -6.96 6.60 5.00
C GLN A 6 -6.04 5.56 5.41
N VAL A 7 -4.91 5.35 4.81
CA VAL A 7 -3.85 4.45 5.23
C VAL A 7 -2.91 5.13 6.18
N ARG A 8 -2.21 4.37 6.99
CA ARG A 8 -1.26 4.89 7.95
C ARG A 8 0.04 4.17 7.85
N GLU A 9 1.10 4.80 8.32
CA GLU A 9 2.40 4.18 8.37
C GLU A 9 2.34 2.89 9.15
N GLY A 10 3.00 1.88 8.65
CA GLY A 10 3.02 0.58 9.30
C GLY A 10 1.96 -0.39 8.85
N GLN A 11 0.97 0.08 8.15
CA GLN A 11 -0.10 -0.82 7.68
C GLN A 11 0.36 -1.58 6.46
N ILE A 12 -0.22 -2.75 6.26
CA ILE A 12 0.07 -3.56 5.09
C ILE A 12 -0.98 -3.29 4.03
N VAL A 13 -0.53 -3.05 2.83
CA VAL A 13 -1.42 -2.79 1.70
C VAL A 13 -1.06 -3.71 0.56
N ARG A 14 -1.97 -3.87 -0.37
CA ARG A 14 -1.72 -4.60 -1.58
C ARG A 14 -1.83 -3.63 -2.74
N VAL A 15 -0.92 -3.72 -3.68
CA VAL A 15 -0.97 -2.88 -4.87
C VAL A 15 -2.01 -3.47 -5.81
N ILE A 16 -2.95 -2.66 -6.24
CA ILE A 16 -4.04 -3.15 -7.09
C ILE A 16 -3.98 -2.64 -8.51
N ASP A 17 -3.03 -1.79 -8.80
CA ASP A 17 -2.94 -1.23 -10.14
C ASP A 17 -1.49 -0.90 -10.44
N GLY A 18 -1.13 -0.92 -11.70
CA GLY A 18 0.20 -0.59 -12.15
C GLY A 18 1.10 -1.82 -12.21
N PRO A 19 2.36 -1.58 -12.47
CA PRO A 19 3.31 -2.70 -12.68
C PRO A 19 3.52 -3.58 -11.47
N MET A 20 3.23 -3.05 -10.27
CA MET A 20 3.42 -3.82 -9.07
C MET A 20 2.14 -4.46 -8.56
N ALA A 21 1.09 -4.45 -9.37
CA ALA A 21 -0.19 -4.99 -8.94
C ALA A 21 -0.03 -6.44 -8.48
N GLY A 22 -0.65 -6.76 -7.38
CA GLY A 22 -0.59 -8.10 -6.81
C GLY A 22 0.42 -8.26 -5.69
N PHE A 23 1.38 -7.35 -5.58
CA PHE A 23 2.34 -7.44 -4.51
C PHE A 23 1.83 -6.72 -3.27
N ARG A 24 2.36 -7.06 -2.12
CA ARG A 24 2.01 -6.41 -0.87
C ARG A 24 3.19 -5.62 -0.35
N GLY A 25 2.92 -4.67 0.46
CA GLY A 25 3.98 -3.89 1.07
C GLY A 25 3.52 -3.20 2.33
N GLU A 26 4.48 -2.58 2.99
CA GLU A 26 4.20 -1.84 4.21
C GLU A 26 4.26 -0.36 3.93
N VAL A 27 3.30 0.39 4.42
CA VAL A 27 3.25 1.83 4.23
C VAL A 27 4.35 2.48 5.05
N LYS A 28 5.20 3.25 4.40
CA LYS A 28 6.30 3.94 5.06
C LYS A 28 6.04 5.42 5.27
N GLU A 29 5.41 6.06 4.31
CA GLU A 29 5.07 7.47 4.41
C GLU A 29 3.75 7.71 3.71
N VAL A 30 2.97 8.61 4.24
CA VAL A 30 1.71 8.96 3.62
C VAL A 30 1.74 10.44 3.28
N HIS A 31 1.53 10.75 2.03
CA HIS A 31 1.51 12.12 1.54
C HIS A 31 0.12 12.42 0.99
N LYS A 32 -0.11 13.66 0.65
CA LYS A 32 -1.40 14.08 0.19
C LYS A 32 -1.88 13.31 -1.00
N GLN A 33 -1.06 13.12 -1.97
CA GLN A 33 -1.45 12.45 -3.18
C GLN A 33 -0.82 11.10 -3.39
N THR A 34 0.21 10.78 -2.68
CA THR A 34 0.91 9.53 -2.86
C THR A 34 1.22 8.87 -1.53
N VAL A 35 1.54 7.60 -1.59
CA VAL A 35 1.91 6.83 -0.43
C VAL A 35 3.20 6.11 -0.76
N LYS A 36 4.19 6.22 0.11
CA LYS A 36 5.42 5.48 -0.10
C LYS A 36 5.26 4.12 0.56
N VAL A 37 5.41 3.08 -0.21
CA VAL A 37 5.20 1.72 0.24
C VAL A 37 6.46 0.91 -0.03
N ALA A 38 6.89 0.15 0.95
CA ALA A 38 7.98 -0.78 0.76
C ALA A 38 7.38 -2.08 0.28
N VAL A 39 7.36 -2.27 -1.01
CA VAL A 39 6.70 -3.41 -1.62
C VAL A 39 7.63 -4.61 -1.59
N GLN A 40 7.11 -5.75 -1.18
CA GLN A 40 7.91 -6.96 -1.11
C GLN A 40 7.90 -7.63 -2.47
N VAL A 41 9.04 -7.59 -3.14
CA VAL A 41 9.16 -8.19 -4.45
C VAL A 41 10.27 -9.21 -4.37
N TYR A 42 9.93 -10.46 -4.54
CA TYR A 42 10.89 -11.55 -4.47
C TYR A 42 11.78 -11.48 -3.24
N GLY A 43 11.14 -11.23 -2.10
CA GLY A 43 11.87 -11.21 -0.84
C GLY A 43 12.61 -9.94 -0.54
N ARG A 44 12.48 -8.92 -1.37
CA ARG A 44 13.14 -7.67 -1.14
C ARG A 44 12.15 -6.58 -0.95
N ALA A 45 12.41 -5.66 -0.03
CA ALA A 45 11.55 -4.51 0.16
C ALA A 45 11.98 -3.41 -0.78
N THR A 46 11.12 -3.04 -1.68
CA THR A 46 11.42 -2.03 -2.70
C THR A 46 10.53 -0.83 -2.46
N PRO A 47 11.09 0.32 -2.16
CA PRO A 47 10.26 1.51 -1.92
C PRO A 47 9.71 2.06 -3.23
N VAL A 48 8.42 2.29 -3.27
CA VAL A 48 7.79 2.87 -4.44
C VAL A 48 6.75 3.88 -3.98
N ASP A 49 6.49 4.87 -4.81
CA ASP A 49 5.46 5.85 -4.53
C ASP A 49 4.26 5.50 -5.37
N LEU A 50 3.12 5.36 -4.72
CA LEU A 50 1.91 4.97 -5.40
C LEU A 50 0.80 5.96 -5.09
N ALA A 51 -0.13 6.10 -6.00
CA ALA A 51 -1.29 6.92 -5.74
C ALA A 51 -2.18 6.19 -4.75
N HIS A 52 -2.96 6.93 -3.98
CA HIS A 52 -3.84 6.31 -3.00
C HIS A 52 -4.80 5.31 -3.64
N GLY A 53 -5.21 5.55 -4.85
CA GLY A 53 -6.12 4.63 -5.53
C GLY A 53 -5.47 3.37 -6.08
N GLN A 54 -4.14 3.27 -5.96
CA GLN A 54 -3.44 2.09 -6.46
C GLN A 54 -3.20 1.05 -5.39
N ILE A 55 -3.64 1.30 -4.18
CA ILE A 55 -3.43 0.36 -3.09
C ILE A 55 -4.72 0.13 -2.33
N GLU A 56 -4.79 -0.98 -1.66
CA GLU A 56 -5.90 -1.26 -0.77
C GLU A 56 -5.36 -1.88 0.51
N LEU A 57 -6.02 -1.64 1.61
CA LEU A 57 -5.61 -2.20 2.87
C LEU A 57 -5.84 -3.69 2.88
N VAL A 58 -4.88 -4.41 3.44
CA VAL A 58 -5.04 -5.84 3.63
C VAL A 58 -5.50 -6.04 5.06
N PRO A 59 -6.62 -6.68 5.28
CA PRO A 59 -7.12 -6.89 6.62
C PRO A 59 -6.13 -7.70 7.42
N LYS A 60 -5.84 -7.21 8.68
CA LYS A 60 -4.91 -7.86 9.47
C LYS A 60 -5.40 -9.15 9.89
N ASN A 61 -6.64 -9.33 10.15
CA ASN A 61 -7.09 -10.47 10.69
C ASN A 61 -8.05 -11.04 9.82
N SER A 62 -7.71 -11.89 9.06
CA SER A 62 -8.55 -12.37 8.20
C SER A 62 -9.37 -13.41 8.66
N ASN A 63 -9.54 -13.72 9.59
CA ASN A 63 -10.35 -14.71 9.96
C ASN A 63 -11.33 -14.63 10.22
#